data_eb5320d9f1c3574d6a252be3d92e8866
#
_entry.id   eb5320d9f1c3574d6a252be3d92e8866
#
_cell.length_a   1.000
_cell.length_b   1.000
_cell.length_c   1.000
_cell.angle_alpha   90.00
_cell.angle_beta   90.00
_cell.angle_gamma   90.00
#
_symmetry.space_group_name_H-M   'P 1'
#
loop_
_entity.id
_entity.type
_entity.pdbx_description
1 polymer ?
#
loop_
_entity_poly.entity_id
_entity_poly.type
_entity_poly.pdbx_seq_one_letter_code
_entity_poly.pdbx_strand_id
1 'polypeptide(L)'
;MESEAPTLVDRILPATLTNRRLFEMSEAKWLGWLFSIPISWLLAWSAAILFNVPAWIASQLRKRPFTPVWKTHVGLPLQCIVALLIHGLWVYFLAIPLLYRLYYARFLATLLVGCFLWLVSRIMDQAYEHVVNRMRADKNGSVGLC
;
A
#
# COMPACT_ATOMS: atom_id res chain seq x y z
N MET A 1 -4.96 15.83 34.27
CA MET A 1 -6.07 15.27 33.46
C MET A 1 -6.14 16.12 32.20
N GLU A 2 -5.43 15.70 31.16
CA GLU A 2 -5.55 16.36 29.84
C GLU A 2 -6.90 15.96 29.26
N SER A 3 -7.78 16.93 29.04
CA SER A 3 -9.01 16.72 28.29
C SER A 3 -8.62 16.50 26.83
N GLU A 4 -8.56 15.23 26.41
CA GLU A 4 -8.37 14.90 24.98
C GLU A 4 -9.46 15.61 24.17
N ALA A 5 -9.03 16.38 23.16
CA ALA A 5 -9.95 17.01 22.22
C ALA A 5 -10.82 15.94 21.54
N PRO A 6 -12.14 16.15 21.38
CA PRO A 6 -13.03 15.19 20.76
C PRO A 6 -12.60 14.92 19.32
N THR A 7 -12.30 13.66 19.02
CA THR A 7 -11.92 13.22 17.67
C THR A 7 -13.17 13.05 16.79
N LEU A 8 -12.98 13.00 15.46
CA LEU A 8 -14.06 12.73 14.50
C LEU A 8 -14.80 11.42 14.82
N VAL A 9 -14.09 10.43 15.37
CA VAL A 9 -14.63 9.13 15.76
C VAL A 9 -15.61 9.26 16.94
N ASP A 10 -15.31 10.15 17.89
CA ASP A 10 -16.18 10.42 19.07
C ASP A 10 -17.49 11.11 18.67
N ARG A 11 -17.56 11.75 17.51
CA ARG A 11 -18.77 12.36 16.96
C ARG A 11 -19.70 11.40 16.23
N ILE A 12 -19.17 10.30 15.72
CA ILE A 12 -19.92 9.36 14.86
C ILE A 12 -20.43 8.16 15.66
N LEU A 13 -19.74 7.78 16.74
CA LEU A 13 -20.07 6.59 17.51
C LEU A 13 -20.91 6.90 18.76
N PRO A 14 -21.81 5.97 19.17
CA PRO A 14 -22.65 6.15 20.35
C PRO A 14 -21.82 6.26 21.63
N ALA A 15 -22.27 7.11 22.55
CA ALA A 15 -21.60 7.44 23.82
C ALA A 15 -21.28 6.21 24.72
N THR A 16 -21.95 5.10 24.50
CA THR A 16 -21.71 3.84 25.23
C THR A 16 -20.35 3.21 24.89
N LEU A 17 -19.85 3.37 23.65
CA LEU A 17 -18.56 2.84 23.20
C LEU A 17 -17.41 3.81 23.52
N THR A 18 -17.68 5.10 23.57
CA THR A 18 -16.68 6.12 23.93
C THR A 18 -16.34 6.13 25.42
N ASN A 19 -17.26 5.67 26.29
CA ASN A 19 -17.08 5.68 27.75
C ASN A 19 -16.34 4.44 28.30
N ARG A 20 -16.27 3.35 27.56
CA ARG A 20 -15.48 2.17 27.95
C ARG A 20 -14.02 2.34 27.53
N ARG A 21 -13.12 2.25 28.49
CA ARG A 21 -11.67 2.35 28.26
C ARG A 21 -11.02 0.97 28.38
N LEU A 22 -10.45 0.49 27.29
CA LEU A 22 -9.58 -0.68 27.25
C LEU A 22 -8.15 -0.20 26.99
N PHE A 23 -7.23 -0.50 27.93
CA PHE A 23 -5.82 -0.07 27.83
C PHE A 23 -5.67 1.45 27.62
N GLU A 24 -6.39 2.26 28.40
CA GLU A 24 -6.41 3.75 28.32
C GLU A 24 -6.98 4.34 27.03
N MET A 25 -7.45 3.51 26.11
CA MET A 25 -8.10 3.93 24.87
C MET A 25 -9.60 3.62 24.89
N SER A 26 -10.42 4.46 24.27
CA SER A 26 -11.85 4.16 24.05
C SER A 26 -12.00 2.99 23.08
N GLU A 27 -13.01 2.12 23.31
CA GLU A 27 -13.33 1.01 22.39
C GLU A 27 -13.56 1.50 20.95
N ALA A 28 -14.09 2.71 20.81
CA ALA A 28 -14.28 3.38 19.52
C ALA A 28 -12.97 3.60 18.75
N LYS A 29 -11.87 3.96 19.42
CA LYS A 29 -10.55 4.13 18.79
C LYS A 29 -9.97 2.79 18.34
N TRP A 30 -10.19 1.71 19.12
CA TRP A 30 -9.81 0.36 18.75
C TRP A 30 -10.55 -0.14 17.51
N LEU A 31 -11.86 0.06 17.47
CA LEU A 31 -12.67 -0.26 16.30
C LEU A 31 -12.22 0.53 15.06
N GLY A 32 -12.01 1.85 15.22
CA GLY A 32 -11.50 2.69 14.14
C GLY A 32 -10.15 2.21 13.61
N TRP A 33 -9.24 1.78 14.49
CA TRP A 33 -7.94 1.23 14.10
C TRP A 33 -8.09 -0.09 13.36
N LEU A 34 -8.94 -1.00 13.83
CA LEU A 34 -9.18 -2.30 13.19
C LEU A 34 -9.82 -2.14 11.80
N PHE A 35 -10.84 -1.26 11.69
CA PHE A 35 -11.50 -0.97 10.40
C PHE A 35 -10.60 -0.22 9.42
N SER A 36 -9.58 0.50 9.88
CA SER A 36 -8.65 1.20 9.01
C SER A 36 -7.83 0.26 8.12
N ILE A 37 -7.59 -0.99 8.55
CA ILE A 37 -6.82 -1.99 7.78
C ILE A 37 -7.52 -2.33 6.47
N PRO A 38 -8.77 -2.85 6.45
CA PRO A 38 -9.45 -3.17 5.21
C PRO A 38 -9.75 -1.92 4.36
N ILE A 39 -10.03 -0.78 4.99
CA ILE A 39 -10.25 0.48 4.28
C ILE A 39 -8.98 0.91 3.55
N SER A 40 -7.82 0.87 4.21
CA SER A 40 -6.53 1.22 3.59
C SER A 40 -6.20 0.30 2.43
N TRP A 41 -6.52 -0.99 2.55
CA TRP A 41 -6.33 -1.96 1.47
C TRP A 41 -7.24 -1.67 0.27
N LEU A 42 -8.52 -1.37 0.50
CA LEU A 42 -9.46 -0.98 -0.56
C LEU A 42 -9.07 0.32 -1.25
N LEU A 43 -8.59 1.32 -0.48
CA LEU A 43 -8.09 2.57 -1.03
C LEU A 43 -6.81 2.35 -1.86
N ALA A 44 -5.89 1.53 -1.41
CA ALA A 44 -4.70 1.18 -2.18
C ALA A 44 -5.06 0.44 -3.48
N TRP A 45 -6.06 -0.44 -3.44
CA TRP A 45 -6.55 -1.15 -4.62
C TRP A 45 -7.23 -0.19 -5.62
N SER A 46 -8.09 0.72 -5.15
CA SER A 46 -8.72 1.74 -5.99
C SER A 46 -7.70 2.71 -6.60
N ALA A 47 -6.67 3.11 -5.84
CA ALA A 47 -5.57 3.90 -6.35
C ALA A 47 -4.80 3.15 -7.45
N ALA A 48 -4.54 1.85 -7.28
CA ALA A 48 -3.89 1.04 -8.31
C ALA A 48 -4.70 0.98 -9.60
N ILE A 49 -6.03 0.90 -9.53
CA ILE A 49 -6.92 0.99 -10.70
C ILE A 49 -6.78 2.36 -11.37
N LEU A 50 -6.83 3.44 -10.58
CA LEU A 50 -6.76 4.80 -11.09
C LEU A 50 -5.44 5.08 -11.83
N PHE A 51 -4.31 4.58 -11.31
CA PHE A 51 -3.00 4.68 -11.97
C PHE A 51 -2.91 3.91 -13.28
N ASN A 52 -3.74 2.88 -13.48
CA ASN A 52 -3.77 2.12 -14.72
C ASN A 52 -4.62 2.78 -15.82
N VAL A 53 -5.50 3.72 -15.48
CA VAL A 53 -6.36 4.41 -16.48
C VAL A 53 -5.52 5.14 -17.54
N PRO A 54 -4.52 6.00 -17.20
CA PRO A 54 -3.71 6.67 -18.22
C PRO A 54 -2.87 5.69 -19.04
N ALA A 55 -2.36 4.62 -18.42
CA ALA A 55 -1.63 3.58 -19.14
C ALA A 55 -2.54 2.80 -20.11
N TRP A 56 -3.78 2.54 -19.73
CA TRP A 56 -4.79 1.92 -20.59
C TRP A 56 -5.12 2.82 -21.78
N ILE A 57 -5.38 4.12 -21.56
CA ILE A 57 -5.63 5.10 -22.63
C ILE A 57 -4.45 5.16 -23.59
N ALA A 58 -3.22 5.22 -23.07
CA ALA A 58 -2.00 5.25 -23.89
C ALA A 58 -1.82 3.97 -24.71
N SER A 59 -2.20 2.79 -24.17
CA SER A 59 -2.14 1.52 -24.89
C SER A 59 -3.14 1.48 -26.05
N GLN A 60 -4.34 2.01 -25.85
CA GLN A 60 -5.37 2.11 -26.91
C GLN A 60 -4.89 3.01 -28.05
N LEU A 61 -4.30 4.17 -27.74
CA LEU A 61 -3.74 5.09 -28.73
C LEU A 61 -2.58 4.48 -29.53
N ARG A 62 -1.76 3.63 -28.89
CA ARG A 62 -0.58 3.00 -29.50
C ARG A 62 -0.84 1.62 -30.10
N LYS A 63 -2.09 1.12 -30.04
CA LYS A 63 -2.47 -0.25 -30.48
C LYS A 63 -1.59 -1.35 -29.91
N ARG A 64 -1.08 -1.16 -28.67
CA ARG A 64 -0.25 -2.16 -27.98
C ARG A 64 -1.09 -2.92 -26.94
N PRO A 65 -0.83 -4.21 -26.71
CA PRO A 65 -1.52 -4.98 -25.68
C PRO A 65 -1.32 -4.33 -24.31
N PHE A 66 -2.43 -4.05 -23.61
CA PHE A 66 -2.39 -3.47 -22.28
C PHE A 66 -2.12 -4.55 -21.24
N THR A 67 -1.03 -4.41 -20.49
CA THR A 67 -0.74 -5.23 -19.32
C THR A 67 -0.94 -4.37 -18.06
N PRO A 68 -1.98 -4.63 -17.26
CA PRO A 68 -2.23 -3.83 -16.05
C PRO A 68 -1.11 -4.04 -15.02
N VAL A 69 -0.72 -2.96 -14.34
CA VAL A 69 0.39 -2.95 -13.36
C VAL A 69 0.19 -3.97 -12.24
N TRP A 70 -1.08 -4.23 -11.81
CA TRP A 70 -1.36 -5.24 -10.77
C TRP A 70 -1.07 -6.68 -11.22
N LYS A 71 -1.04 -6.97 -12.53
CA LYS A 71 -0.63 -8.28 -13.06
C LYS A 71 0.89 -8.43 -13.16
N THR A 72 1.62 -7.33 -13.00
CA THR A 72 3.08 -7.38 -12.95
C THR A 72 3.54 -7.82 -11.56
N HIS A 73 4.69 -8.49 -11.49
CA HIS A 73 5.30 -8.91 -10.23
C HIS A 73 5.59 -7.74 -9.27
N VAL A 74 5.63 -6.50 -9.79
CA VAL A 74 5.85 -5.25 -9.04
C VAL A 74 4.56 -4.69 -8.43
N GLY A 75 3.39 -5.07 -8.95
CA GLY A 75 2.11 -4.50 -8.53
C GLY A 75 1.78 -4.74 -7.06
N LEU A 76 1.99 -5.96 -6.57
CA LEU A 76 1.70 -6.34 -5.17
C LEU A 76 2.55 -5.57 -4.15
N PRO A 77 3.90 -5.52 -4.23
CA PRO A 77 4.68 -4.78 -3.25
C PRO A 77 4.40 -3.28 -3.28
N LEU A 78 4.12 -2.70 -4.45
CA LEU A 78 3.73 -1.30 -4.58
C LEU A 78 2.38 -1.02 -3.88
N GLN A 79 1.41 -1.91 -4.06
CA GLN A 79 0.10 -1.82 -3.40
C GLN A 79 0.24 -1.93 -1.87
N CYS A 80 1.10 -2.82 -1.37
CA CYS A 80 1.40 -2.93 0.06
C CYS A 80 1.99 -1.63 0.62
N ILE A 81 2.95 -1.02 -0.08
CA ILE A 81 3.55 0.26 0.34
C ILE A 81 2.48 1.35 0.43
N VAL A 82 1.64 1.50 -0.60
CA VAL A 82 0.55 2.50 -0.61
C VAL A 82 -0.44 2.24 0.52
N ALA A 83 -0.84 0.98 0.74
CA ALA A 83 -1.74 0.61 1.83
C ALA A 83 -1.16 0.96 3.21
N LEU A 84 0.13 0.67 3.44
CA LEU A 84 0.82 0.99 4.69
C LEU A 84 0.94 2.50 4.91
N LEU A 85 1.19 3.29 3.86
CA LEU A 85 1.24 4.75 3.95
C LEU A 85 -0.14 5.34 4.29
N ILE A 86 -1.21 4.88 3.63
CA ILE A 86 -2.58 5.31 3.92
C ILE A 86 -2.96 4.92 5.34
N HIS A 87 -2.63 3.70 5.77
CA HIS A 87 -2.92 3.23 7.12
C HIS A 87 -2.15 4.03 8.18
N GLY A 88 -0.87 4.33 7.94
CA GLY A 88 -0.06 5.17 8.82
C GLY A 88 -0.64 6.59 8.97
N LEU A 89 -1.09 7.18 7.87
CA LEU A 89 -1.77 8.48 7.87
C LEU A 89 -3.08 8.42 8.67
N TRP A 90 -3.89 7.37 8.50
CA TRP A 90 -5.12 7.16 9.23
C TRP A 90 -4.89 7.07 10.74
N VAL A 91 -3.90 6.29 11.16
CA VAL A 91 -3.51 6.15 12.58
C VAL A 91 -3.07 7.49 13.18
N TYR A 92 -2.43 8.36 12.38
CA TYR A 92 -2.09 9.71 12.81
C TYR A 92 -3.33 10.55 13.14
N PHE A 93 -4.39 10.44 12.34
CA PHE A 93 -5.66 11.16 12.57
C PHE A 93 -6.48 10.62 13.74
N LEU A 94 -6.28 9.36 14.16
CA LEU A 94 -7.00 8.76 15.29
C LEU A 94 -6.57 9.32 16.66
N ALA A 95 -5.55 10.19 16.72
CA ALA A 95 -5.03 10.81 17.94
C ALA A 95 -4.76 9.78 19.06
N ILE A 96 -4.04 8.70 18.71
CA ILE A 96 -3.62 7.65 19.65
C ILE A 96 -2.59 8.22 20.63
N PRO A 97 -2.57 7.80 21.92
CA PRO A 97 -1.57 8.24 22.89
C PRO A 97 -0.14 8.14 22.37
N LEU A 98 0.69 9.14 22.68
CA LEU A 98 2.03 9.33 22.11
C LEU A 98 2.90 8.08 22.19
N LEU A 99 2.84 7.36 23.31
CA LEU A 99 3.65 6.16 23.55
C LEU A 99 3.34 5.05 22.52
N TYR A 100 2.05 4.74 22.35
CA TYR A 100 1.60 3.72 21.40
C TYR A 100 1.90 4.15 19.94
N ARG A 101 1.75 5.43 19.64
CA ARG A 101 2.06 5.99 18.32
C ARG A 101 3.55 5.83 17.98
N LEU A 102 4.45 5.99 18.95
CA LEU A 102 5.89 5.83 18.72
C LEU A 102 6.27 4.37 18.40
N TYR A 103 5.77 3.41 19.18
CA TYR A 103 6.00 1.98 18.92
C TYR A 103 5.39 1.55 17.59
N TYR A 104 4.18 1.99 17.32
CA TYR A 104 3.48 1.71 16.06
C TYR A 104 4.22 2.29 14.86
N ALA A 105 4.70 3.53 14.94
CA ALA A 105 5.46 4.16 13.86
C ALA A 105 6.76 3.39 13.55
N ARG A 106 7.46 2.89 14.57
CA ARG A 106 8.64 2.03 14.37
C ARG A 106 8.29 0.72 13.68
N PHE A 107 7.22 0.08 14.12
CA PHE A 107 6.73 -1.15 13.49
C PHE A 107 6.33 -0.92 12.03
N LEU A 108 5.59 0.14 11.75
CA LEU A 108 5.18 0.53 10.40
C LEU A 108 6.40 0.84 9.51
N ALA A 109 7.40 1.55 10.03
CA ALA A 109 8.65 1.84 9.32
C ALA A 109 9.40 0.56 8.96
N THR A 110 9.46 -0.42 9.87
CA THR A 110 10.09 -1.72 9.60
C THR A 110 9.36 -2.47 8.49
N LEU A 111 8.02 -2.48 8.50
CA LEU A 111 7.22 -3.09 7.44
C LEU A 111 7.43 -2.39 6.09
N LEU A 112 7.49 -1.05 6.08
CA LEU A 112 7.75 -0.27 4.86
C LEU A 112 9.12 -0.60 4.27
N VAL A 113 10.16 -0.70 5.09
CA VAL A 113 11.49 -1.11 4.63
C VAL A 113 11.45 -2.52 4.05
N GLY A 114 10.77 -3.48 4.69
CA GLY A 114 10.59 -4.83 4.17
C GLY A 114 9.87 -4.85 2.81
N CYS A 115 8.78 -4.11 2.67
CA CYS A 115 8.06 -3.98 1.41
C CYS A 115 8.90 -3.29 0.32
N PHE A 116 9.72 -2.31 0.69
CA PHE A 116 10.61 -1.65 -0.24
C PHE A 116 11.72 -2.59 -0.75
N LEU A 117 12.35 -3.35 0.12
CA LEU A 117 13.33 -4.37 -0.26
C LEU A 117 12.69 -5.44 -1.17
N TRP A 118 11.48 -5.85 -0.86
CA TRP A 118 10.72 -6.77 -1.71
C TRP A 118 10.45 -6.17 -3.09
N LEU A 119 10.08 -4.90 -3.16
CA LEU A 119 9.88 -4.18 -4.43
C LEU A 119 11.18 -4.13 -5.26
N VAL A 120 12.30 -3.77 -4.63
CA VAL A 120 13.62 -3.74 -5.30
C VAL A 120 13.98 -5.11 -5.84
N SER A 121 13.83 -6.18 -5.07
CA SER A 121 14.06 -7.55 -5.52
C SER A 121 13.25 -7.89 -6.77
N ARG A 122 11.96 -7.53 -6.79
CA ARG A 122 11.09 -7.78 -7.94
C ARG A 122 11.46 -6.98 -9.19
N ILE A 123 11.92 -5.75 -9.02
CA ILE A 123 12.43 -4.93 -10.13
C ILE A 123 13.70 -5.56 -10.71
N MET A 124 14.60 -6.05 -9.86
CA MET A 124 15.83 -6.72 -10.31
C MET A 124 15.51 -8.00 -11.08
N ASP A 125 14.56 -8.82 -10.60
CA ASP A 125 14.12 -10.03 -11.30
C ASP A 125 13.61 -9.70 -12.72
N GLN A 126 12.77 -8.67 -12.84
CA GLN A 126 12.26 -8.22 -14.14
C GLN A 126 13.37 -7.69 -15.07
N ALA A 127 14.30 -6.93 -14.52
CA ALA A 127 15.44 -6.42 -15.29
C ALA A 127 16.31 -7.57 -15.82
N TYR A 128 16.57 -8.56 -14.97
CA TYR A 128 17.32 -9.76 -15.35
C TYR A 128 16.63 -10.55 -16.48
N GLU A 129 15.33 -10.84 -16.33
CA GLU A 129 14.54 -11.52 -17.37
C GLU A 129 14.57 -10.75 -18.71
N HIS A 130 14.47 -9.42 -18.65
CA HIS A 130 14.51 -8.58 -19.84
C HIS A 130 15.87 -8.67 -20.57
N VAL A 131 16.97 -8.65 -19.83
CA VAL A 131 18.33 -8.78 -20.38
C VAL A 131 18.53 -10.17 -20.99
N VAL A 132 18.14 -11.23 -20.28
CA VAL A 132 18.28 -12.61 -20.76
C VAL A 132 17.47 -12.84 -22.04
N ASN A 133 16.25 -12.32 -22.10
CA ASN A 133 15.39 -12.45 -23.27
C ASN A 133 15.96 -11.70 -24.49
N ARG A 134 16.58 -10.53 -24.29
CA ARG A 134 17.29 -9.80 -25.35
C ARG A 134 18.46 -10.60 -25.89
N MET A 135 19.31 -11.18 -25.02
CA MET A 135 20.47 -11.98 -25.44
C MET A 135 20.03 -13.26 -26.20
N ARG A 136 18.91 -13.88 -25.81
CA ARG A 136 18.34 -15.04 -26.53
C ARG A 136 17.84 -14.66 -27.91
N ALA A 137 17.16 -13.51 -28.03
CA ALA A 137 16.68 -13.03 -29.35
C ALA A 137 17.83 -12.74 -30.32
N ASP A 138 18.91 -12.17 -29.81
CA ASP A 138 20.10 -11.85 -30.61
C ASP A 138 20.82 -13.11 -31.11
N LYS A 139 20.95 -14.14 -30.26
CA LYS A 139 21.51 -15.46 -30.67
C LYS A 139 20.67 -16.16 -31.73
N ASN A 140 19.33 -16.09 -31.64
CA ASN A 140 18.46 -16.74 -32.62
C ASN A 140 18.42 -15.97 -33.95
N GLY A 141 18.67 -14.66 -33.95
CA GLY A 141 18.80 -13.85 -35.18
C GLY A 141 20.07 -14.12 -35.97
N SER A 142 21.16 -14.52 -35.31
CA SER A 142 22.45 -14.80 -35.98
C SER A 142 22.52 -16.19 -36.62
N VAL A 143 21.68 -17.15 -36.23
CA VAL A 143 21.64 -18.51 -36.76
C VAL A 143 20.82 -18.62 -38.06
N GLY A 144 19.99 -17.61 -38.37
CA GLY A 144 19.13 -17.58 -39.57
C GLY A 144 19.77 -17.00 -40.85
N LEU A 145 21.06 -16.68 -40.81
CA LEU A 145 21.78 -16.03 -41.91
C LEU A 145 22.85 -16.94 -42.57
N CYS A 146 22.81 -18.27 -42.37
CA CYS A 146 23.65 -19.24 -43.05
C CYS A 146 22.85 -20.07 -44.05
#